data_ace03f658810f71bc35ed283fa14331a
#
_entry.id   ace03f658810f71bc35ed283fa14331a
#
_cell.length_a   1.000
_cell.length_b   1.000
_cell.length_c   1.000
_cell.angle_alpha   90.00
_cell.angle_beta   90.00
_cell.angle_gamma   90.00
#
_symmetry.space_group_name_H-M   'P 1'
#
loop_
_entity.id
_entity.type
_entity.pdbx_description
1 polymer ?
#
loop_
_entity_poly.entity_id
_entity_poly.type
_entity_poly.pdbx_seq_one_letter_code
_entity_poly.pdbx_strand_id
1 'polypeptide(L)'
;YKIQRIDLEGMPIIDAVAENVIDTQRGTVLGKGNIRISTVEHGLAALYALGIDNCFIQVNGPEFPILDGSAAMYIQKIQEIGVEELNAPKDWYIIRHKIEIKDGSSCITILPDDDFSLTAMCSFNSKFINSQFATLDKINDFATEIAPARTFVFVRDIEPLLNANLIKGGDLDNAIVIYEQQTTQERLDKLADMLKVEHRNASELGYIQHKPLVWENECTRHKLLDIIGDMALIGKPIKGRIIATRPGHTINNKFARQMRKEIRKHEVQAPIYNPNEAPIMDNIRIRELLPHRYPMQLVDKVISLGATSIVGIKNVSRKEP
;
A
#
# COMPACT_ATOMS: atom_id res chain seq x y z
N TYR A 1 7.47 3.44 7.82
CA TYR A 1 8.50 2.38 7.80
C TYR A 1 9.78 2.93 7.21
N LYS A 2 10.93 2.38 7.63
CA LYS A 2 12.25 2.68 7.09
C LYS A 2 12.94 1.39 6.69
N ILE A 3 13.58 1.37 5.52
CA ILE A 3 14.26 0.19 5.00
C ILE A 3 15.74 0.50 4.83
N GLN A 4 16.60 -0.32 5.42
CA GLN A 4 18.05 -0.18 5.39
C GLN A 4 18.69 -1.29 4.55
N ARG A 5 19.57 -0.94 3.61
CA ARG A 5 20.40 -1.87 2.84
C ARG A 5 21.71 -2.12 3.60
N ILE A 6 21.77 -3.25 4.35
CA ILE A 6 22.93 -3.58 5.17
C ILE A 6 24.10 -4.18 4.39
N ASP A 7 23.87 -4.57 3.14
CA ASP A 7 24.87 -5.09 2.20
C ASP A 7 25.64 -4.00 1.44
N LEU A 8 25.21 -2.74 1.58
CA LEU A 8 25.85 -1.60 0.93
C LEU A 8 26.70 -0.80 1.93
N GLU A 9 27.79 -0.21 1.42
CA GLU A 9 28.63 0.70 2.20
C GLU A 9 27.82 1.87 2.75
N GLY A 10 28.03 2.20 4.03
CA GLY A 10 27.26 3.25 4.71
C GLY A 10 25.85 2.83 5.12
N MET A 11 25.43 1.60 4.83
CA MET A 11 24.12 1.03 5.19
C MET A 11 22.96 2.03 5.01
N PRO A 12 22.73 2.51 3.79
CA PRO A 12 21.80 3.61 3.52
C PRO A 12 20.34 3.22 3.82
N ILE A 13 19.54 4.23 4.20
CA ILE A 13 18.15 4.08 4.59
C ILE A 13 17.24 4.78 3.58
N ILE A 14 16.14 4.10 3.20
CA ILE A 14 15.05 4.65 2.41
C ILE A 14 13.79 4.67 3.26
N ASP A 15 13.07 5.79 3.26
CA ASP A 15 11.72 5.84 3.80
C ASP A 15 10.76 5.13 2.83
N ALA A 16 9.94 4.20 3.35
CA ALA A 16 8.92 3.49 2.57
C ALA A 16 7.70 4.39 2.38
N VAL A 17 7.79 5.29 1.41
CA VAL A 17 6.75 6.26 1.06
C VAL A 17 6.54 6.31 -0.45
N ALA A 18 5.34 6.67 -0.88
CA ALA A 18 4.94 6.65 -2.29
C ALA A 18 5.82 7.51 -3.20
N GLU A 19 6.42 8.59 -2.69
CA GLU A 19 7.33 9.45 -3.45
C GLU A 19 8.65 8.76 -3.83
N ASN A 20 9.06 7.77 -3.04
CA ASN A 20 10.29 7.00 -3.28
C ASN A 20 10.08 5.81 -4.22
N VAL A 21 8.87 5.57 -4.73
CA VAL A 21 8.60 4.55 -5.75
C VAL A 21 9.15 5.00 -7.09
N ILE A 22 10.06 4.21 -7.67
CA ILE A 22 10.76 4.49 -8.93
C ILE A 22 10.34 3.56 -10.09
N ASP A 23 9.74 2.40 -9.78
CA ASP A 23 9.28 1.45 -10.78
C ASP A 23 8.06 0.67 -10.25
N THR A 24 7.13 0.35 -11.15
CA THR A 24 5.86 -0.33 -10.84
C THR A 24 5.48 -1.40 -11.88
N GLN A 25 6.41 -1.83 -12.72
CA GLN A 25 6.08 -2.72 -13.85
C GLN A 25 5.73 -4.15 -13.42
N ARG A 26 6.38 -4.69 -12.39
CA ARG A 26 6.21 -6.09 -11.93
C ARG A 26 6.06 -6.22 -10.43
N GLY A 27 6.11 -5.15 -9.72
CA GLY A 27 6.10 -5.04 -8.28
C GLY A 27 6.47 -3.62 -7.93
N THR A 28 6.41 -3.30 -6.68
CA THR A 28 6.75 -1.96 -6.20
C THR A 28 8.22 -1.87 -5.84
N VAL A 29 8.92 -0.96 -6.50
CA VAL A 29 10.35 -0.71 -6.29
C VAL A 29 10.56 0.65 -5.66
N LEU A 30 11.17 0.66 -4.50
CA LEU A 30 11.65 1.87 -3.84
C LEU A 30 13.07 2.22 -4.29
N GLY A 31 13.35 3.52 -4.45
CA GLY A 31 14.67 4.00 -4.82
C GLY A 31 15.00 5.38 -4.28
N LYS A 32 16.28 5.60 -4.00
CA LYS A 32 16.82 6.90 -3.60
C LYS A 32 18.29 6.97 -4.01
N GLY A 33 18.62 7.89 -4.93
CA GLY A 33 19.95 7.91 -5.52
C GLY A 33 20.26 6.58 -6.24
N ASN A 34 21.34 5.93 -5.89
CA ASN A 34 21.77 4.65 -6.44
C ASN A 34 21.18 3.42 -5.71
N ILE A 35 20.37 3.65 -4.68
CA ILE A 35 19.80 2.57 -3.87
C ILE A 35 18.49 2.12 -4.51
N ARG A 36 18.29 0.81 -4.60
CA ARG A 36 17.07 0.19 -5.12
C ARG A 36 16.68 -0.99 -4.23
N ILE A 37 15.38 -1.10 -3.94
CA ILE A 37 14.79 -2.21 -3.19
C ILE A 37 13.48 -2.58 -3.90
N SER A 38 13.39 -3.80 -4.42
CA SER A 38 12.22 -4.29 -5.16
C SER A 38 11.35 -5.23 -4.33
N THR A 39 10.13 -5.51 -4.83
CA THR A 39 9.17 -6.49 -4.29
C THR A 39 8.81 -6.21 -2.82
N VAL A 40 8.59 -4.93 -2.49
CA VAL A 40 8.32 -4.52 -1.10
C VAL A 40 6.88 -4.75 -0.68
N GLU A 41 5.95 -4.89 -1.62
CA GLU A 41 4.50 -4.93 -1.43
C GLU A 41 4.02 -6.03 -0.50
N HIS A 42 4.55 -7.26 -0.59
CA HIS A 42 4.10 -8.39 0.25
C HIS A 42 4.47 -8.19 1.73
N GLY A 43 5.71 -7.79 1.99
CA GLY A 43 6.17 -7.49 3.34
C GLY A 43 5.44 -6.29 3.95
N LEU A 44 5.24 -5.22 3.15
CA LEU A 44 4.51 -4.03 3.59
C LEU A 44 3.03 -4.30 3.83
N ALA A 45 2.40 -5.19 3.03
CA ALA A 45 1.02 -5.62 3.26
C ALA A 45 0.85 -6.30 4.61
N ALA A 46 1.79 -7.21 4.96
CA ALA A 46 1.78 -7.88 6.25
C ALA A 46 1.91 -6.89 7.42
N LEU A 47 2.84 -5.94 7.34
CA LEU A 47 3.02 -4.91 8.38
C LEU A 47 1.78 -4.03 8.54
N TYR A 48 1.20 -3.57 7.43
CA TYR A 48 0.01 -2.73 7.43
C TYR A 48 -1.19 -3.46 8.03
N ALA A 49 -1.44 -4.70 7.59
CA ALA A 49 -2.57 -5.50 8.04
C ALA A 49 -2.49 -5.90 9.51
N LEU A 50 -1.29 -6.13 10.04
CA LEU A 50 -1.06 -6.38 11.46
C LEU A 50 -1.10 -5.11 12.31
N GLY A 51 -1.36 -3.95 11.71
CA GLY A 51 -1.49 -2.69 12.41
C GLY A 51 -0.18 -2.14 12.97
N ILE A 52 0.96 -2.57 12.43
CA ILE A 52 2.28 -2.08 12.83
C ILE A 52 2.48 -0.68 12.25
N ASP A 53 2.68 0.32 13.09
CA ASP A 53 2.86 1.71 12.66
C ASP A 53 4.33 2.07 12.46
N ASN A 54 5.22 1.49 13.27
CA ASN A 54 6.64 1.77 13.25
C ASN A 54 7.42 0.48 13.03
N CYS A 55 8.21 0.41 11.96
CA CYS A 55 9.08 -0.72 11.68
C CYS A 55 10.37 -0.25 11.00
N PHE A 56 11.50 -0.75 11.49
CA PHE A 56 12.81 -0.61 10.87
C PHE A 56 13.21 -1.94 10.26
N ILE A 57 13.32 -1.97 8.92
CA ILE A 57 13.52 -3.20 8.15
C ILE A 57 14.94 -3.21 7.62
N GLN A 58 15.70 -4.26 7.91
CA GLN A 58 17.05 -4.46 7.37
C GLN A 58 17.02 -5.53 6.29
N VAL A 59 17.58 -5.22 5.12
CA VAL A 59 17.69 -6.15 4.00
C VAL A 59 19.15 -6.24 3.54
N ASN A 60 19.60 -7.45 3.24
CA ASN A 60 20.95 -7.73 2.78
C ASN A 60 21.02 -7.94 1.25
N GLY A 61 20.12 -7.34 0.52
CA GLY A 61 20.01 -7.44 -0.94
C GLY A 61 19.07 -6.42 -1.55
N PRO A 62 19.02 -6.33 -2.90
CA PRO A 62 18.21 -5.35 -3.62
C PRO A 62 16.73 -5.69 -3.72
N GLU A 63 16.28 -6.77 -3.08
CA GLU A 63 14.93 -7.30 -3.22
C GLU A 63 14.45 -7.93 -1.91
N PHE A 64 13.16 -7.75 -1.57
CA PHE A 64 12.54 -8.50 -0.49
C PHE A 64 12.37 -9.97 -0.90
N PRO A 65 12.48 -10.92 0.03
CA PRO A 65 12.27 -12.33 -0.30
C PRO A 65 10.85 -12.58 -0.79
N ILE A 66 10.71 -13.25 -1.94
CA ILE A 66 9.40 -13.59 -2.51
C ILE A 66 8.68 -14.67 -1.67
N LEU A 67 9.44 -15.50 -0.93
CA LEU A 67 8.95 -16.61 -0.12
C LEU A 67 8.07 -17.56 -0.95
N ASP A 68 6.84 -17.80 -0.52
CA ASP A 68 5.84 -18.61 -1.24
C ASP A 68 4.99 -17.80 -2.24
N GLY A 69 5.37 -16.55 -2.51
CA GLY A 69 4.65 -15.64 -3.40
C GLY A 69 3.42 -14.98 -2.78
N SER A 70 3.22 -15.16 -1.48
CA SER A 70 2.11 -14.59 -0.71
C SER A 70 2.64 -13.72 0.45
N ALA A 71 1.75 -13.21 1.31
CA ALA A 71 2.13 -12.52 2.54
C ALA A 71 2.02 -13.43 3.79
N ALA A 72 1.59 -14.69 3.64
CA ALA A 72 1.29 -15.57 4.78
C ALA A 72 2.52 -15.83 5.66
N MET A 73 3.68 -16.09 5.04
CA MET A 73 4.92 -16.36 5.79
C MET A 73 5.42 -15.10 6.52
N TYR A 74 5.22 -13.90 5.97
CA TYR A 74 5.51 -12.64 6.67
C TYR A 74 4.63 -12.48 7.90
N ILE A 75 3.31 -12.69 7.76
CA ILE A 75 2.33 -12.65 8.86
C ILE A 75 2.74 -13.64 9.96
N GLN A 76 2.98 -14.90 9.57
CA GLN A 76 3.37 -15.95 10.51
C GLN A 76 4.60 -15.55 11.33
N LYS A 77 5.68 -15.10 10.66
CA LYS A 77 6.91 -14.73 11.34
C LYS A 77 6.78 -13.53 12.26
N ILE A 78 6.01 -12.52 11.87
CA ILE A 78 5.75 -11.37 12.72
C ILE A 78 4.92 -11.77 13.95
N GLN A 79 3.90 -12.63 13.77
CA GLN A 79 3.08 -13.12 14.88
C GLN A 79 3.86 -14.01 15.85
N GLU A 80 4.79 -14.84 15.36
CA GLU A 80 5.67 -15.65 16.20
C GLU A 80 6.58 -14.81 17.11
N ILE A 81 7.05 -13.66 16.59
CA ILE A 81 7.92 -12.74 17.34
C ILE A 81 7.10 -11.83 18.25
N GLY A 82 5.88 -11.48 17.83
CA GLY A 82 5.01 -10.52 18.48
C GLY A 82 5.29 -9.06 18.09
N VAL A 83 4.47 -8.16 18.59
CA VAL A 83 4.57 -6.71 18.41
C VAL A 83 4.52 -6.01 19.75
N GLU A 84 5.21 -4.89 19.89
CA GLU A 84 5.18 -4.04 21.07
C GLU A 84 4.13 -2.95 20.88
N GLU A 85 3.20 -2.85 21.83
CA GLU A 85 2.23 -1.75 21.87
C GLU A 85 2.87 -0.50 22.47
N LEU A 86 2.81 0.60 21.72
CA LEU A 86 3.30 1.88 22.18
C LEU A 86 2.22 2.63 22.96
N ASN A 87 2.62 3.35 24.01
CA ASN A 87 1.70 4.19 24.79
C ASN A 87 1.37 5.50 24.04
N ALA A 88 0.79 5.36 22.84
CA ALA A 88 0.37 6.46 21.99
C ALA A 88 -0.86 6.04 21.18
N PRO A 89 -1.86 6.92 21.00
CA PRO A 89 -3.01 6.63 20.16
C PRO A 89 -2.57 6.48 18.69
N LYS A 90 -3.23 5.57 17.97
CA LYS A 90 -2.99 5.38 16.53
C LYS A 90 -3.47 6.60 15.75
N ASP A 91 -2.60 7.16 14.94
CA ASP A 91 -2.86 8.36 14.15
C ASP A 91 -3.57 8.01 12.81
N TRP A 92 -4.89 7.82 12.89
CA TRP A 92 -5.73 7.51 11.74
C TRP A 92 -5.97 8.71 10.84
N TYR A 93 -5.88 8.51 9.53
CA TYR A 93 -6.45 9.43 8.55
C TYR A 93 -7.87 8.98 8.17
N ILE A 94 -8.86 9.75 8.57
CA ILE A 94 -10.28 9.46 8.33
C ILE A 94 -10.71 10.13 7.04
N ILE A 95 -11.19 9.34 6.07
CA ILE A 95 -11.72 9.84 4.81
C ILE A 95 -13.04 10.56 5.05
N ARG A 96 -13.14 11.81 4.64
CA ARG A 96 -14.33 12.66 4.83
C ARG A 96 -15.11 12.93 3.55
N HIS A 97 -14.50 12.69 2.39
CA HIS A 97 -15.12 12.87 1.08
C HIS A 97 -14.55 11.86 0.07
N LYS A 98 -15.29 11.66 -1.03
CA LYS A 98 -14.83 10.79 -2.11
C LYS A 98 -13.53 11.32 -2.71
N ILE A 99 -12.54 10.43 -2.85
CA ILE A 99 -11.32 10.66 -3.64
C ILE A 99 -11.26 9.59 -4.72
N GLU A 100 -11.01 9.97 -5.97
CA GLU A 100 -10.97 9.05 -7.10
C GLU A 100 -9.76 9.36 -7.99
N ILE A 101 -9.08 8.29 -8.41
CA ILE A 101 -7.97 8.33 -9.37
C ILE A 101 -8.31 7.39 -10.52
N LYS A 102 -8.13 7.86 -11.74
CA LYS A 102 -8.30 7.10 -12.97
C LYS A 102 -6.99 7.08 -13.77
N ASP A 103 -6.71 5.94 -14.39
CA ASP A 103 -5.58 5.75 -15.28
C ASP A 103 -5.96 4.76 -16.39
N GLY A 104 -6.34 5.28 -17.55
CA GLY A 104 -6.94 4.48 -18.61
C GLY A 104 -8.21 3.76 -18.15
N SER A 105 -8.22 2.43 -18.22
CA SER A 105 -9.33 1.60 -17.76
C SER A 105 -9.28 1.25 -16.26
N SER A 106 -8.24 1.69 -15.56
CA SER A 106 -8.06 1.45 -14.14
C SER A 106 -8.65 2.60 -13.30
N CYS A 107 -9.25 2.26 -12.17
CA CYS A 107 -9.84 3.25 -11.28
C CYS A 107 -9.70 2.80 -9.82
N ILE A 108 -9.31 3.72 -8.94
CA ILE A 108 -9.37 3.52 -7.49
C ILE A 108 -10.17 4.67 -6.90
N THR A 109 -11.20 4.33 -6.15
CA THR A 109 -12.06 5.26 -5.40
C THR A 109 -12.00 4.93 -3.94
N ILE A 110 -11.86 5.93 -3.07
CA ILE A 110 -12.08 5.79 -1.64
C ILE A 110 -13.25 6.65 -1.20
N LEU A 111 -14.09 6.08 -0.37
CA LEU A 111 -15.29 6.68 0.21
C LEU A 111 -15.16 6.76 1.72
N PRO A 112 -15.84 7.73 2.37
CA PRO A 112 -15.96 7.76 3.83
C PRO A 112 -16.49 6.43 4.38
N ASP A 113 -15.83 5.92 5.41
CA ASP A 113 -16.27 4.77 6.19
C ASP A 113 -15.63 4.85 7.60
N ASP A 114 -16.26 4.23 8.59
CA ASP A 114 -15.75 4.21 9.97
C ASP A 114 -14.59 3.24 10.17
N ASP A 115 -14.43 2.27 9.25
CA ASP A 115 -13.36 1.29 9.23
C ASP A 115 -12.68 1.21 7.88
N PHE A 116 -11.60 0.42 7.79
CA PHE A 116 -10.95 0.09 6.53
C PHE A 116 -11.64 -1.11 5.88
N SER A 117 -12.09 -0.94 4.64
CA SER A 117 -12.54 -2.04 3.79
C SER A 117 -12.05 -1.85 2.35
N LEU A 118 -11.91 -2.96 1.62
CA LEU A 118 -11.34 -2.97 0.28
C LEU A 118 -12.06 -3.98 -0.61
N THR A 119 -12.52 -3.52 -1.77
CA THR A 119 -13.06 -4.38 -2.83
C THR A 119 -12.28 -4.14 -4.12
N ALA A 120 -11.90 -5.20 -4.83
CA ALA A 120 -11.31 -5.10 -6.14
C ALA A 120 -12.04 -5.95 -7.18
N MET A 121 -12.17 -5.39 -8.38
CA MET A 121 -12.64 -6.07 -9.58
C MET A 121 -11.51 -6.09 -10.60
N CYS A 122 -11.08 -7.29 -10.98
CA CYS A 122 -10.00 -7.53 -11.93
C CYS A 122 -10.56 -8.11 -13.24
N SER A 123 -10.07 -7.63 -14.36
CA SER A 123 -10.33 -8.21 -15.68
C SER A 123 -8.98 -8.47 -16.34
N PHE A 124 -8.72 -9.72 -16.65
CA PHE A 124 -7.39 -10.17 -17.09
C PHE A 124 -7.24 -10.22 -18.62
N ASN A 125 -8.27 -9.82 -19.39
CA ASN A 125 -8.31 -9.92 -20.86
C ASN A 125 -7.94 -11.31 -21.36
N SER A 126 -8.41 -12.33 -20.68
CA SER A 126 -8.13 -13.73 -20.95
C SER A 126 -9.44 -14.47 -21.26
N LYS A 127 -9.38 -15.47 -22.17
CA LYS A 127 -10.51 -16.37 -22.43
C LYS A 127 -10.65 -17.45 -21.37
N PHE A 128 -9.58 -17.72 -20.63
CA PHE A 128 -9.55 -18.76 -19.59
C PHE A 128 -9.93 -18.21 -18.23
N ILE A 129 -9.29 -17.11 -17.80
CA ILE A 129 -9.58 -16.46 -16.53
C ILE A 129 -10.51 -15.26 -16.76
N ASN A 130 -11.75 -15.38 -16.31
CA ASN A 130 -12.76 -14.35 -16.43
C ASN A 130 -12.48 -13.16 -15.48
N SER A 131 -13.33 -12.14 -15.57
CA SER A 131 -13.33 -11.08 -14.56
C SER A 131 -13.67 -11.68 -13.20
N GLN A 132 -12.89 -11.32 -12.20
CA GLN A 132 -13.05 -11.77 -10.82
C GLN A 132 -13.18 -10.56 -9.90
N PHE A 133 -13.82 -10.76 -8.77
CA PHE A 133 -13.82 -9.80 -7.69
C PHE A 133 -13.42 -10.46 -6.38
N ALA A 134 -12.92 -9.66 -5.45
CA ALA A 134 -12.65 -10.06 -4.08
C ALA A 134 -12.88 -8.87 -3.15
N THR A 135 -13.26 -9.15 -1.91
CA THR A 135 -13.52 -8.16 -0.87
C THR A 135 -12.79 -8.55 0.40
N LEU A 136 -12.28 -7.55 1.10
CA LEU A 136 -11.82 -7.62 2.47
C LEU A 136 -12.65 -6.60 3.27
N ASP A 137 -13.58 -7.09 4.08
CA ASP A 137 -14.50 -6.22 4.83
C ASP A 137 -13.86 -5.64 6.09
N LYS A 138 -12.90 -6.35 6.68
CA LYS A 138 -12.13 -5.90 7.85
C LYS A 138 -10.66 -6.23 7.67
N ILE A 139 -9.80 -5.28 7.98
CA ILE A 139 -8.34 -5.49 7.88
C ILE A 139 -7.84 -6.65 8.76
N ASN A 140 -8.52 -6.93 9.87
CA ASN A 140 -8.17 -8.02 10.78
C ASN A 140 -8.33 -9.41 10.15
N ASP A 141 -9.17 -9.55 9.11
CA ASP A 141 -9.40 -10.81 8.41
C ASP A 141 -8.34 -11.04 7.30
N PHE A 142 -7.43 -10.07 7.08
CA PHE A 142 -6.38 -10.16 6.07
C PHE A 142 -5.54 -11.43 6.18
N ALA A 143 -5.14 -11.81 7.39
CA ALA A 143 -4.27 -12.97 7.62
C ALA A 143 -4.86 -14.29 7.10
N THR A 144 -6.18 -14.44 7.17
CA THR A 144 -6.89 -15.67 6.78
C THR A 144 -7.48 -15.59 5.37
N GLU A 145 -7.92 -14.40 4.94
CA GLU A 145 -8.66 -14.27 3.68
C GLU A 145 -7.81 -13.79 2.50
N ILE A 146 -6.73 -13.09 2.76
CA ILE A 146 -5.94 -12.44 1.71
C ILE A 146 -4.47 -12.87 1.73
N ALA A 147 -3.85 -12.92 2.91
CA ALA A 147 -2.42 -13.18 3.02
C ALA A 147 -1.93 -14.46 2.33
N PRO A 148 -2.70 -15.59 2.29
CA PRO A 148 -2.29 -16.79 1.58
C PRO A 148 -2.40 -16.73 0.05
N ALA A 149 -2.96 -15.65 -0.52
CA ALA A 149 -3.09 -15.51 -1.97
C ALA A 149 -1.72 -15.28 -2.63
N ARG A 150 -1.31 -16.23 -3.47
CA ARG A 150 -0.02 -16.21 -4.18
C ARG A 150 -0.05 -15.26 -5.37
N THR A 151 1.11 -14.70 -5.69
CA THR A 151 1.32 -13.97 -6.93
C THR A 151 1.11 -14.86 -8.16
N PHE A 152 0.84 -14.26 -9.30
CA PHE A 152 0.56 -14.98 -10.53
C PHE A 152 1.19 -14.28 -11.72
N VAL A 153 1.40 -15.05 -12.79
CA VAL A 153 1.98 -14.56 -14.04
C VAL A 153 1.38 -15.35 -15.21
N PHE A 154 1.20 -14.69 -16.35
CA PHE A 154 0.73 -15.34 -17.54
C PHE A 154 1.90 -15.92 -18.35
N VAL A 155 1.69 -17.08 -18.99
CA VAL A 155 2.70 -17.72 -19.85
C VAL A 155 3.23 -16.75 -20.90
N ARG A 156 2.37 -15.93 -21.53
CA ARG A 156 2.76 -14.90 -22.48
C ARG A 156 3.77 -13.89 -21.95
N ASP A 157 3.75 -13.64 -20.63
CA ASP A 157 4.62 -12.66 -19.98
C ASP A 157 5.92 -13.30 -19.48
N ILE A 158 5.91 -14.62 -19.18
CA ILE A 158 7.09 -15.35 -18.72
C ILE A 158 8.02 -15.70 -19.88
N GLU A 159 7.48 -16.14 -21.00
CA GLU A 159 8.26 -16.71 -22.11
C GLU A 159 9.40 -15.79 -22.59
N PRO A 160 9.17 -14.47 -22.81
CA PRO A 160 10.25 -13.56 -23.16
C PRO A 160 11.34 -13.46 -22.09
N LEU A 161 10.97 -13.66 -20.82
CA LEU A 161 11.87 -13.54 -19.68
C LEU A 161 12.72 -14.77 -19.46
N LEU A 162 12.13 -15.96 -19.67
CA LEU A 162 12.87 -17.21 -19.68
C LEU A 162 13.91 -17.22 -20.80
N ASN A 163 13.52 -16.80 -22.00
CA ASN A 163 14.43 -16.71 -23.14
C ASN A 163 15.59 -15.71 -22.89
N ALA A 164 15.35 -14.66 -22.10
CA ALA A 164 16.36 -13.68 -21.72
C ALA A 164 17.13 -14.06 -20.43
N ASN A 165 16.85 -15.21 -19.82
CA ASN A 165 17.42 -15.67 -18.55
C ASN A 165 17.23 -14.66 -17.40
N LEU A 166 16.08 -13.96 -17.38
CA LEU A 166 15.75 -12.90 -16.43
C LEU A 166 14.93 -13.38 -15.23
N ILE A 167 14.48 -14.64 -15.21
CA ILE A 167 13.77 -15.23 -14.05
C ILE A 167 14.81 -15.87 -13.13
N LYS A 168 15.17 -15.16 -12.07
CA LYS A 168 16.21 -15.61 -11.13
C LYS A 168 15.67 -16.19 -9.83
N GLY A 169 14.41 -16.00 -9.48
CA GLY A 169 13.82 -16.44 -8.21
C GLY A 169 12.38 -16.93 -8.32
N GLY A 170 11.75 -16.78 -9.50
CA GLY A 170 10.41 -17.27 -9.75
C GLY A 170 10.42 -18.76 -10.07
N ASP A 171 9.66 -19.55 -9.34
CA ASP A 171 9.35 -20.93 -9.63
C ASP A 171 7.86 -21.21 -9.37
N LEU A 172 7.42 -22.44 -9.59
CA LEU A 172 6.01 -22.81 -9.39
C LEU A 172 5.63 -22.97 -7.91
N ASP A 173 6.58 -22.88 -7.01
CA ASP A 173 6.31 -22.89 -5.57
C ASP A 173 5.95 -21.49 -5.05
N ASN A 174 6.34 -20.44 -5.77
CA ASN A 174 6.12 -19.04 -5.36
C ASN A 174 5.28 -18.21 -6.35
N ALA A 175 4.74 -18.79 -7.43
CA ALA A 175 3.85 -18.10 -8.35
C ALA A 175 2.89 -19.06 -9.02
N ILE A 176 1.66 -18.60 -9.26
CA ILE A 176 0.68 -19.28 -10.10
C ILE A 176 0.97 -18.91 -11.56
N VAL A 177 1.26 -19.89 -12.41
CA VAL A 177 1.46 -19.66 -13.84
C VAL A 177 0.17 -19.95 -14.59
N ILE A 178 -0.33 -18.97 -15.35
CA ILE A 178 -1.60 -19.05 -16.06
C ILE A 178 -1.34 -19.26 -17.56
N TYR A 179 -1.69 -20.44 -18.05
CA TYR A 179 -1.71 -20.77 -19.47
C TYR A 179 -3.08 -20.47 -20.05
N GLU A 180 -3.26 -19.29 -20.62
CA GLU A 180 -4.57 -18.77 -21.04
C GLU A 180 -4.69 -18.54 -22.54
N GLN A 181 -3.59 -18.70 -23.28
CA GLN A 181 -3.54 -18.56 -24.73
C GLN A 181 -2.80 -19.75 -25.32
N GLN A 182 -3.49 -20.45 -26.23
CA GLN A 182 -2.91 -21.61 -26.92
C GLN A 182 -1.62 -21.22 -27.69
N THR A 183 -0.62 -22.08 -27.57
CA THR A 183 0.62 -22.05 -28.35
C THR A 183 0.88 -23.40 -28.99
N THR A 184 1.99 -23.56 -29.71
CA THR A 184 2.35 -24.87 -30.26
C THR A 184 2.78 -25.83 -29.14
N GLN A 185 2.59 -27.15 -29.39
CA GLN A 185 2.98 -28.18 -28.41
C GLN A 185 4.48 -28.08 -28.08
N GLU A 186 5.32 -27.89 -29.11
CA GLU A 186 6.78 -27.75 -28.96
C GLU A 186 7.17 -26.57 -28.03
N ARG A 187 6.48 -25.43 -28.15
CA ARG A 187 6.74 -24.27 -27.27
C ARG A 187 6.30 -24.53 -25.85
N LEU A 188 5.15 -25.18 -25.65
CA LEU A 188 4.66 -25.51 -24.34
C LEU A 188 5.56 -26.55 -23.66
N ASP A 189 6.01 -27.56 -24.38
CA ASP A 189 6.93 -28.60 -23.89
C ASP A 189 8.28 -27.98 -23.47
N LYS A 190 8.83 -27.11 -24.32
CA LYS A 190 10.04 -26.34 -23.93
C LYS A 190 9.86 -25.52 -22.68
N LEU A 191 8.70 -24.87 -22.52
CA LEU A 191 8.39 -24.12 -21.30
C LEU A 191 8.29 -25.06 -20.09
N ALA A 192 7.63 -26.21 -20.24
CA ALA A 192 7.51 -27.23 -19.21
C ALA A 192 8.88 -27.74 -18.75
N ASP A 193 9.79 -28.02 -19.70
CA ASP A 193 11.17 -28.44 -19.41
C ASP A 193 11.93 -27.35 -18.61
N MET A 194 11.79 -26.08 -19.01
CA MET A 194 12.42 -24.95 -18.33
C MET A 194 11.88 -24.73 -16.91
N LEU A 195 10.58 -24.92 -16.72
CA LEU A 195 9.90 -24.81 -15.42
C LEU A 195 9.99 -26.13 -14.61
N LYS A 196 10.53 -27.22 -15.20
CA LYS A 196 10.65 -28.55 -14.59
C LYS A 196 9.30 -29.13 -14.17
N VAL A 197 8.29 -28.99 -15.01
CA VAL A 197 6.95 -29.54 -14.82
C VAL A 197 6.62 -30.57 -15.88
N GLU A 198 5.56 -31.36 -15.61
CA GLU A 198 5.05 -32.33 -16.59
C GLU A 198 4.53 -31.64 -17.85
N HIS A 199 4.79 -32.27 -19.00
CA HIS A 199 4.23 -31.83 -20.27
C HIS A 199 2.71 -31.98 -20.24
N ARG A 200 2.04 -31.04 -20.86
CA ARG A 200 0.57 -31.06 -20.96
C ARG A 200 0.14 -30.80 -22.40
N ASN A 201 -1.09 -31.15 -22.70
CA ASN A 201 -1.66 -30.89 -24.03
C ASN A 201 -1.82 -29.38 -24.26
N ALA A 202 -1.22 -28.87 -25.34
CA ALA A 202 -1.29 -27.45 -25.69
C ALA A 202 -2.71 -26.94 -25.98
N SER A 203 -3.68 -27.83 -26.24
CA SER A 203 -5.09 -27.43 -26.40
C SER A 203 -5.79 -27.15 -25.06
N GLU A 204 -5.21 -27.58 -23.93
CA GLU A 204 -5.80 -27.48 -22.61
C GLU A 204 -5.29 -26.26 -21.85
N LEU A 205 -6.07 -25.18 -21.90
CA LEU A 205 -5.81 -23.99 -21.08
C LEU A 205 -5.99 -24.31 -19.60
N GLY A 206 -5.24 -23.62 -18.73
CA GLY A 206 -5.34 -23.86 -17.30
C GLY A 206 -4.22 -23.24 -16.49
N TYR A 207 -4.17 -23.62 -15.22
CA TYR A 207 -3.08 -23.25 -14.34
C TYR A 207 -1.94 -24.27 -14.43
N ILE A 208 -0.71 -23.78 -14.47
CA ILE A 208 0.51 -24.57 -14.33
C ILE A 208 1.03 -24.30 -12.93
N GLN A 209 0.94 -25.28 -12.03
CA GLN A 209 1.26 -25.07 -10.61
C GLN A 209 1.47 -26.43 -9.91
N HIS A 210 2.27 -26.44 -8.87
CA HIS A 210 2.47 -27.62 -8.01
C HIS A 210 1.37 -27.80 -6.96
N LYS A 211 0.83 -26.66 -6.47
CA LYS A 211 -0.19 -26.64 -5.42
C LYS A 211 -1.53 -26.14 -5.99
N PRO A 212 -2.67 -26.70 -5.60
CA PRO A 212 -3.98 -26.21 -6.04
C PRO A 212 -4.18 -24.76 -5.63
N LEU A 213 -5.12 -24.07 -6.28
CA LEU A 213 -5.56 -22.75 -5.85
C LEU A 213 -6.16 -22.82 -4.44
N VAL A 214 -5.86 -21.83 -3.61
CA VAL A 214 -6.48 -21.68 -2.30
C VAL A 214 -7.95 -21.24 -2.47
N TRP A 215 -8.22 -20.38 -3.46
CA TRP A 215 -9.55 -19.92 -3.85
C TRP A 215 -9.66 -19.80 -5.37
N GLU A 216 -10.85 -19.96 -5.90
CA GLU A 216 -11.09 -19.73 -7.33
C GLU A 216 -10.70 -18.32 -7.79
N ASN A 217 -10.84 -17.32 -6.91
CA ASN A 217 -10.49 -15.94 -7.15
C ASN A 217 -9.12 -15.53 -6.53
N GLU A 218 -8.22 -16.50 -6.34
CA GLU A 218 -6.91 -16.26 -5.70
C GLU A 218 -6.12 -15.11 -6.36
N CYS A 219 -6.14 -15.02 -7.70
CA CYS A 219 -5.48 -13.94 -8.43
C CYS A 219 -6.01 -12.55 -8.04
N THR A 220 -7.32 -12.41 -7.83
CA THR A 220 -7.89 -11.13 -7.39
C THR A 220 -7.65 -10.88 -5.91
N ARG A 221 -7.64 -11.91 -5.06
CA ARG A 221 -7.23 -11.76 -3.65
C ARG A 221 -5.78 -11.29 -3.54
N HIS A 222 -4.90 -11.80 -4.41
CA HIS A 222 -3.54 -11.29 -4.49
C HIS A 222 -3.50 -9.81 -4.89
N LYS A 223 -4.39 -9.35 -5.79
CA LYS A 223 -4.49 -7.91 -6.09
C LYS A 223 -4.96 -7.06 -4.90
N LEU A 224 -5.77 -7.61 -3.99
CA LEU A 224 -6.06 -6.94 -2.71
C LEU A 224 -4.80 -6.83 -1.82
N LEU A 225 -3.99 -7.90 -1.77
CA LEU A 225 -2.70 -7.88 -1.07
C LEU A 225 -1.79 -6.78 -1.62
N ASP A 226 -1.63 -6.70 -2.95
CA ASP A 226 -0.85 -5.67 -3.63
C ASP A 226 -1.32 -4.26 -3.28
N ILE A 227 -2.65 -4.01 -3.29
CA ILE A 227 -3.22 -2.71 -2.92
C ILE A 227 -2.84 -2.36 -1.48
N ILE A 228 -3.00 -3.28 -0.53
CA ILE A 228 -2.71 -3.04 0.88
C ILE A 228 -1.23 -2.72 1.08
N GLY A 229 -0.32 -3.45 0.42
CA GLY A 229 1.10 -3.19 0.45
C GLY A 229 1.48 -1.83 -0.13
N ASP A 230 0.87 -1.45 -1.25
CA ASP A 230 1.08 -0.13 -1.85
C ASP A 230 0.45 1.00 -1.02
N MET A 231 -0.67 0.73 -0.30
CA MET A 231 -1.28 1.70 0.64
C MET A 231 -0.41 1.92 1.88
N ALA A 232 0.39 0.93 2.30
CA ALA A 232 1.36 1.12 3.37
C ALA A 232 2.34 2.29 3.09
N LEU A 233 2.61 2.58 1.81
CA LEU A 233 3.45 3.69 1.35
C LEU A 233 2.80 5.07 1.53
N ILE A 234 1.53 5.14 1.95
CA ILE A 234 0.90 6.39 2.39
C ILE A 234 1.57 6.86 3.69
N GLY A 235 2.05 5.93 4.51
CA GLY A 235 2.74 6.22 5.77
C GLY A 235 1.81 6.58 6.92
N LYS A 236 0.50 6.38 6.75
CA LYS A 236 -0.53 6.63 7.76
C LYS A 236 -1.67 5.61 7.58
N PRO A 237 -2.20 5.00 8.65
CA PRO A 237 -3.36 4.13 8.54
C PRO A 237 -4.61 4.93 8.16
N ILE A 238 -5.47 4.33 7.34
CA ILE A 238 -6.64 5.00 6.76
C ILE A 238 -7.93 4.33 7.24
N LYS A 239 -8.94 5.13 7.54
CA LYS A 239 -10.34 4.71 7.66
C LYS A 239 -11.11 5.16 6.43
N GLY A 240 -11.68 4.21 5.70
CA GLY A 240 -12.42 4.46 4.47
C GLY A 240 -12.60 3.18 3.65
N ARG A 241 -13.57 3.18 2.77
CA ARG A 241 -13.87 2.08 1.85
C ARG A 241 -13.20 2.30 0.51
N ILE A 242 -12.28 1.41 0.14
CA ILE A 242 -11.60 1.42 -1.16
C ILE A 242 -12.34 0.51 -2.13
N ILE A 243 -12.61 1.02 -3.33
CA ILE A 243 -13.15 0.27 -4.46
C ILE A 243 -12.18 0.43 -5.63
N ALA A 244 -11.60 -0.68 -6.08
CA ALA A 244 -10.60 -0.71 -7.14
C ALA A 244 -11.11 -1.51 -8.35
N THR A 245 -10.99 -0.94 -9.54
CA THR A 245 -11.24 -1.60 -10.81
C THR A 245 -9.94 -1.70 -11.58
N ARG A 246 -9.56 -2.91 -11.99
CA ARG A 246 -8.29 -3.19 -12.66
C ARG A 246 -7.08 -2.58 -11.94
N PRO A 247 -6.90 -2.86 -10.64
CA PRO A 247 -5.77 -2.35 -9.88
C PRO A 247 -4.44 -2.89 -10.41
N GLY A 248 -3.38 -2.15 -10.12
CA GLY A 248 -1.99 -2.52 -10.39
C GLY A 248 -1.06 -1.50 -9.74
N HIS A 249 0.21 -1.84 -9.57
CA HIS A 249 1.15 -1.01 -8.80
C HIS A 249 1.25 0.44 -9.29
N THR A 250 1.10 0.67 -10.60
CA THR A 250 1.12 2.04 -11.17
C THR A 250 -0.02 2.90 -10.63
N ILE A 251 -1.27 2.44 -10.72
CA ILE A 251 -2.42 3.21 -10.23
C ILE A 251 -2.45 3.24 -8.72
N ASN A 252 -2.04 2.15 -8.05
CA ASN A 252 -1.93 2.07 -6.60
C ASN A 252 -0.97 3.17 -6.09
N ASN A 253 0.21 3.32 -6.72
CA ASN A 253 1.17 4.35 -6.35
C ASN A 253 0.65 5.77 -6.64
N LYS A 254 -0.04 5.99 -7.78
CA LYS A 254 -0.70 7.27 -8.08
C LYS A 254 -1.71 7.62 -6.98
N PHE A 255 -2.51 6.64 -6.54
CA PHE A 255 -3.47 6.81 -5.46
C PHE A 255 -2.77 7.10 -4.13
N ALA A 256 -1.74 6.34 -3.76
CA ALA A 256 -0.97 6.57 -2.54
C ALA A 256 -0.35 7.98 -2.51
N ARG A 257 0.22 8.45 -3.62
CA ARG A 257 0.74 9.83 -3.75
C ARG A 257 -0.34 10.88 -3.59
N GLN A 258 -1.55 10.65 -4.15
CA GLN A 258 -2.67 11.58 -3.97
C GLN A 258 -3.13 11.62 -2.51
N MET A 259 -3.24 10.46 -1.87
CA MET A 259 -3.58 10.39 -0.45
C MET A 259 -2.59 11.14 0.44
N ARG A 260 -1.29 11.00 0.18
CA ARG A 260 -0.25 11.77 0.89
C ARG A 260 -0.39 13.28 0.69
N LYS A 261 -0.78 13.73 -0.51
CA LYS A 261 -1.08 15.16 -0.76
C LYS A 261 -2.29 15.63 0.05
N GLU A 262 -3.36 14.83 0.10
CA GLU A 262 -4.56 15.17 0.88
C GLU A 262 -4.26 15.23 2.38
N ILE A 263 -3.51 14.26 2.92
CA ILE A 263 -3.07 14.25 4.32
C ILE A 263 -2.29 15.52 4.65
N ARG A 264 -1.29 15.88 3.83
CA ARG A 264 -0.50 17.10 4.03
C ARG A 264 -1.33 18.38 3.99
N LYS A 265 -2.33 18.46 3.10
CA LYS A 265 -3.24 19.60 3.07
C LYS A 265 -4.03 19.74 4.37
N HIS A 266 -4.50 18.60 4.91
CA HIS A 266 -5.24 18.59 6.18
C HIS A 266 -4.35 18.95 7.38
N GLU A 267 -3.10 18.52 7.39
CA GLU A 267 -2.13 18.86 8.43
C GLU A 267 -1.79 20.35 8.46
N VAL A 268 -1.86 21.01 7.32
CA VAL A 268 -1.60 22.48 7.19
C VAL A 268 -2.87 23.32 7.39
N GLN A 269 -4.07 22.72 7.25
CA GLN A 269 -5.32 23.45 7.47
C GLN A 269 -5.52 23.70 8.99
N ALA A 270 -5.80 24.95 9.32
CA ALA A 270 -6.23 25.28 10.68
C ALA A 270 -7.46 24.43 11.06
N PRO A 271 -7.53 23.92 12.31
CA PRO A 271 -8.71 23.20 12.77
C PRO A 271 -9.98 24.00 12.54
N ILE A 272 -11.08 23.30 12.23
CA ILE A 272 -12.38 23.95 12.08
C ILE A 272 -12.77 24.52 13.45
N TYR A 273 -12.97 25.83 13.50
CA TYR A 273 -13.41 26.52 14.70
C TYR A 273 -14.86 26.18 15.02
N ASN A 274 -15.08 25.63 16.24
CA ASN A 274 -16.43 25.47 16.80
C ASN A 274 -16.70 26.65 17.75
N PRO A 275 -17.61 27.57 17.40
CA PRO A 275 -17.91 28.73 18.25
C PRO A 275 -18.54 28.38 19.59
N ASN A 276 -19.08 27.16 19.75
CA ASN A 276 -19.72 26.68 20.96
C ASN A 276 -18.76 26.00 21.94
N GLU A 277 -17.51 25.79 21.54
CA GLU A 277 -16.48 25.24 22.43
C GLU A 277 -15.71 26.36 23.13
N ALA A 278 -15.46 26.18 24.44
CA ALA A 278 -14.64 27.11 25.18
C ALA A 278 -13.19 27.08 24.66
N PRO A 279 -12.56 28.24 24.41
CA PRO A 279 -11.15 28.29 24.03
C PRO A 279 -10.25 27.79 25.16
N ILE A 280 -9.10 27.21 24.81
CA ILE A 280 -8.04 26.85 25.76
C ILE A 280 -7.51 28.11 26.46
N MET A 281 -7.40 29.22 25.71
CA MET A 281 -7.05 30.54 26.25
C MET A 281 -7.95 31.59 25.56
N ASP A 282 -8.57 32.42 26.38
CA ASP A 282 -9.27 33.62 25.92
C ASP A 282 -8.32 34.82 25.82
N ASN A 283 -8.86 35.94 25.43
CA ASN A 283 -8.12 37.21 25.30
C ASN A 283 -7.46 37.65 26.62
N ILE A 284 -8.14 37.42 27.74
CA ILE A 284 -7.61 37.81 29.07
C ILE A 284 -6.35 37.00 29.37
N ARG A 285 -6.43 35.69 29.24
CA ARG A 285 -5.28 34.79 29.48
C ARG A 285 -4.12 35.04 28.55
N ILE A 286 -4.39 35.32 27.27
CA ILE A 286 -3.35 35.68 26.29
C ILE A 286 -2.62 36.96 26.71
N ARG A 287 -3.34 37.98 27.22
CA ARG A 287 -2.75 39.24 27.65
C ARG A 287 -1.92 39.11 28.93
N GLU A 288 -2.20 38.11 29.75
CA GLU A 288 -1.35 37.81 30.90
C GLU A 288 -0.01 37.19 30.49
N LEU A 289 0.00 36.43 29.43
CA LEU A 289 1.19 35.72 28.92
C LEU A 289 2.05 36.56 27.96
N LEU A 290 1.39 37.44 27.17
CA LEU A 290 2.06 38.26 26.17
C LEU A 290 1.96 39.73 26.49
N PRO A 291 3.05 40.51 26.34
CA PRO A 291 3.04 41.96 26.60
C PRO A 291 2.30 42.76 25.52
N HIS A 292 1.95 42.13 24.41
CA HIS A 292 1.33 42.78 23.26
C HIS A 292 -0.11 43.24 23.61
N ARG A 293 -0.47 44.40 23.09
CA ARG A 293 -1.79 45.05 23.21
C ARG A 293 -2.20 45.52 21.81
N TYR A 294 -3.46 45.94 21.69
CA TYR A 294 -3.94 46.55 20.46
C TYR A 294 -3.03 47.71 20.00
N PRO A 295 -2.62 47.84 18.74
CA PRO A 295 -3.03 47.00 17.60
C PRO A 295 -2.16 45.74 17.38
N MET A 296 -1.12 45.53 18.17
CA MET A 296 -0.14 44.43 17.98
C MET A 296 -0.57 43.09 18.53
N GLN A 297 -1.68 43.00 19.23
CA GLN A 297 -2.26 41.72 19.67
C GLN A 297 -3.05 41.09 18.52
N LEU A 298 -2.43 40.15 17.82
CA LEU A 298 -2.98 39.53 16.61
C LEU A 298 -3.83 38.27 16.88
N VAL A 299 -3.95 37.81 18.12
CA VAL A 299 -4.71 36.59 18.47
C VAL A 299 -5.73 36.92 19.53
N ASP A 300 -7.01 36.55 19.27
CA ASP A 300 -8.11 36.75 20.20
C ASP A 300 -8.39 35.56 21.08
N LYS A 301 -8.16 34.33 20.57
CA LYS A 301 -8.38 33.07 21.30
C LYS A 301 -7.34 32.04 20.85
N VAL A 302 -6.99 31.10 21.75
CA VAL A 302 -6.27 29.88 21.43
C VAL A 302 -7.21 28.70 21.60
N ILE A 303 -7.35 27.89 20.54
CA ILE A 303 -8.28 26.75 20.49
C ILE A 303 -7.56 25.39 20.49
N SER A 304 -6.26 25.37 20.19
CA SER A 304 -5.44 24.17 20.28
C SER A 304 -4.02 24.56 20.70
N LEU A 305 -3.43 23.76 21.59
CA LEU A 305 -2.06 23.93 22.08
C LEU A 305 -1.42 22.55 22.16
N GLY A 306 -0.43 22.31 21.31
CA GLY A 306 0.38 21.09 21.30
C GLY A 306 1.84 21.38 21.67
N ALA A 307 2.67 20.36 21.76
CA ALA A 307 4.08 20.49 22.08
C ALA A 307 4.86 21.33 21.04
N THR A 308 4.43 21.30 19.78
CA THR A 308 5.11 21.96 18.65
C THR A 308 4.18 22.84 17.80
N SER A 309 2.91 22.97 18.20
CA SER A 309 1.89 23.70 17.43
C SER A 309 0.94 24.47 18.32
N ILE A 310 0.46 25.59 17.81
CA ILE A 310 -0.58 26.39 18.43
C ILE A 310 -1.57 26.86 17.36
N VAL A 311 -2.85 26.81 17.66
CA VAL A 311 -3.90 27.32 16.77
C VAL A 311 -4.62 28.46 17.47
N GLY A 312 -4.48 29.63 16.87
CA GLY A 312 -5.14 30.85 17.34
C GLY A 312 -6.25 31.31 16.38
N ILE A 313 -7.21 32.04 16.92
CA ILE A 313 -8.27 32.71 16.17
C ILE A 313 -8.09 34.20 16.27
N LYS A 314 -8.26 34.88 15.15
CA LYS A 314 -8.35 36.32 15.04
C LYS A 314 -9.68 36.71 14.42
N ASN A 315 -10.44 37.56 15.09
CA ASN A 315 -11.61 38.20 14.53
C ASN A 315 -11.17 39.47 13.80
N VAL A 316 -11.24 39.43 12.47
CA VAL A 316 -10.86 40.59 11.66
C VAL A 316 -12.01 41.59 11.58
N SER A 317 -11.82 42.81 12.02
CA SER A 317 -12.77 43.89 11.91
C SER A 317 -12.30 44.97 10.91
N ARG A 318 -13.24 45.83 10.43
CA ARG A 318 -12.87 46.95 9.53
C ARG A 318 -11.91 47.97 10.16
N LYS A 319 -11.68 47.91 11.47
CA LYS A 319 -10.80 48.84 12.20
C LYS A 319 -9.43 48.24 12.49
N GLU A 320 -9.15 47.05 11.99
CA GLU A 320 -7.82 46.46 12.07
C GLU A 320 -6.88 47.19 11.11
N PRO A 321 -5.61 47.43 11.48
CA PRO A 321 -4.62 48.11 10.64
C PRO A 321 -4.26 47.30 9.39
#